data_fc5dab0d399f10eb9917885984a20e51
#
_entry.id   fc5dab0d399f10eb9917885984a20e51
#
_cell.length_a   1.000
_cell.length_b   1.000
_cell.length_c   1.000
_cell.angle_alpha   90.00
_cell.angle_beta   90.00
_cell.angle_gamma   90.00
#
_symmetry.space_group_name_H-M   'P 1'
#
loop_
_entity.id
_entity.type
_entity.pdbx_description
1 polymer ?
#
loop_
_entity_poly.entity_id
_entity_poly.type
_entity_poly.pdbx_seq_one_letter_code
_entity_poly.pdbx_strand_id
1 'polypeptide(L)'
;MKHKMKRIMVDMSATLIHHGHIRILKAAKELGTVIVALTTDEEIIAKKGYQPELNFAERREILEAIRYVDEVVPSPWLINESFLDLHNIDLLVHGRDNINPISPARLLVLPRTKGVSSNLLRSRVFKSVSEIMAAREESA
;
A
#
# COMPACT_ATOMS: atom_id res chain seq x y z
N MET A 1 16.90 -19.98 -24.10
CA MET A 1 16.86 -19.73 -22.65
C MET A 1 15.52 -19.11 -22.25
N LYS A 2 14.88 -19.69 -21.28
CA LYS A 2 13.68 -19.09 -20.72
C LYS A 2 14.11 -17.97 -19.77
N HIS A 3 13.70 -16.75 -20.04
CA HIS A 3 13.87 -15.66 -19.10
C HIS A 3 12.85 -15.82 -17.98
N LYS A 4 13.34 -16.01 -16.77
CA LYS A 4 12.48 -16.04 -15.59
C LYS A 4 11.88 -14.65 -15.41
N MET A 5 10.55 -14.58 -15.26
CA MET A 5 9.86 -13.32 -14.96
C MET A 5 10.33 -12.77 -13.61
N LYS A 6 10.64 -11.48 -13.57
CA LYS A 6 11.06 -10.82 -12.33
C LYS A 6 9.90 -10.79 -11.33
N ARG A 7 10.27 -10.88 -10.07
CA ARG A 7 9.32 -10.75 -8.96
C ARG A 7 9.46 -9.34 -8.38
N ILE A 8 8.39 -8.60 -8.48
CA ILE A 8 8.34 -7.19 -8.11
C ILE A 8 7.49 -7.05 -6.85
N MET A 9 8.07 -6.51 -5.80
CA MET A 9 7.34 -6.25 -4.56
C MET A 9 6.90 -4.78 -4.51
N VAL A 10 5.67 -4.55 -4.11
CA VAL A 10 5.15 -3.21 -3.80
C VAL A 10 4.69 -3.23 -2.36
N ASP A 11 5.30 -2.44 -1.50
CA ASP A 11 4.91 -2.36 -0.10
C ASP A 11 3.91 -1.24 0.12
N MET A 12 2.92 -1.50 0.96
CA MET A 12 1.89 -0.51 1.27
C MET A 12 1.12 -0.85 2.54
N SER A 13 0.66 0.18 3.23
CA SER A 13 -0.31 0.02 4.32
C SER A 13 -1.73 -0.08 3.76
N ALA A 14 -2.05 0.70 2.75
CA ALA A 14 -3.32 0.69 2.04
C ALA A 14 -4.53 0.69 3.00
N THR A 15 -4.48 1.51 4.03
CA THR A 15 -5.55 1.58 5.03
C THR A 15 -6.87 2.03 4.40
N LEU A 16 -6.82 2.91 3.41
CA LEU A 16 -7.92 3.23 2.51
C LEU A 16 -7.38 3.15 1.08
N ILE A 17 -7.76 2.09 0.37
CA ILE A 17 -7.28 1.82 -0.99
C ILE A 17 -7.91 2.80 -1.97
N HIS A 18 -7.09 3.39 -2.84
CA HIS A 18 -7.51 4.40 -3.80
C HIS A 18 -6.75 4.25 -5.12
N HIS A 19 -7.06 5.10 -6.10
CA HIS A 19 -6.47 5.01 -7.44
C HIS A 19 -4.95 5.22 -7.47
N GLY A 20 -4.38 5.89 -6.46
CA GLY A 20 -2.93 6.00 -6.33
C GLY A 20 -2.26 4.65 -6.14
N HIS A 21 -2.86 3.76 -5.35
CA HIS A 21 -2.41 2.38 -5.20
C HIS A 21 -2.53 1.60 -6.52
N ILE A 22 -3.62 1.79 -7.25
CA ILE A 22 -3.82 1.13 -8.54
C ILE A 22 -2.73 1.53 -9.54
N ARG A 23 -2.36 2.81 -9.58
CA ARG A 23 -1.35 3.31 -10.51
C ARG A 23 0.03 2.73 -10.25
N ILE A 24 0.45 2.61 -8.99
CA ILE A 24 1.74 2.02 -8.66
C ILE A 24 1.75 0.51 -8.95
N LEU A 25 0.64 -0.17 -8.69
CA LEU A 25 0.48 -1.59 -8.99
C LEU A 25 0.52 -1.86 -10.49
N LYS A 26 -0.12 -1.01 -11.29
CA LYS A 26 -0.08 -1.10 -12.75
C LYS A 26 1.34 -0.95 -13.28
N ALA A 27 2.08 0.04 -12.78
CA ALA A 27 3.46 0.26 -13.17
C ALA A 27 4.34 -0.94 -12.80
N ALA A 28 4.17 -1.50 -11.61
CA ALA A 28 4.90 -2.69 -11.17
C ALA A 28 4.58 -3.91 -12.04
N LYS A 29 3.33 -4.07 -12.46
CA LYS A 29 2.91 -5.20 -13.31
C LYS A 29 3.62 -5.21 -14.66
N GLU A 30 3.95 -4.05 -15.19
CA GLU A 30 4.72 -3.95 -16.43
C GLU A 30 6.15 -4.48 -16.29
N LEU A 31 6.66 -4.57 -15.06
CA LEU A 31 8.01 -5.04 -14.77
C LEU A 31 8.08 -6.54 -14.49
N GLY A 32 6.98 -7.16 -14.09
CA GLY A 32 6.98 -8.60 -13.79
C GLY A 32 5.79 -9.05 -12.94
N THR A 33 5.99 -10.13 -12.19
CA THR A 33 5.01 -10.65 -11.23
C THR A 33 4.94 -9.73 -10.03
N VAL A 34 3.74 -9.34 -9.61
CA VAL A 34 3.54 -8.36 -8.53
C VAL A 34 3.16 -9.04 -7.22
N ILE A 35 3.99 -8.84 -6.22
CA ILE A 35 3.78 -9.29 -4.85
C ILE A 35 3.56 -8.04 -3.97
N VAL A 36 2.37 -7.90 -3.40
CA VAL A 36 2.09 -6.81 -2.48
C VAL A 36 2.51 -7.21 -1.08
N ALA A 37 3.42 -6.44 -0.49
CA ALA A 37 3.77 -6.55 0.91
C ALA A 37 2.85 -5.63 1.69
N LEU A 38 1.83 -6.20 2.33
CA LEU A 38 0.77 -5.46 3.01
C LEU A 38 1.08 -5.38 4.49
N THR A 39 1.20 -4.16 4.99
CA THR A 39 1.52 -3.92 6.41
C THR A 39 0.43 -4.52 7.32
N THR A 40 0.85 -5.28 8.33
CA THR A 40 -0.07 -5.90 9.28
C THR A 40 -0.77 -4.87 10.17
N ASP A 41 -1.92 -5.23 10.72
CA ASP A 41 -2.66 -4.36 11.65
C ASP A 41 -1.81 -4.01 12.86
N GLU A 42 -1.08 -4.97 13.42
CA GLU A 42 -0.20 -4.79 14.58
C GLU A 42 0.89 -3.75 14.31
N GLU A 43 1.49 -3.80 13.13
CA GLU A 43 2.53 -2.83 12.73
C GLU A 43 1.95 -1.42 12.54
N ILE A 44 0.75 -1.32 12.00
CA ILE A 44 0.07 -0.03 11.82
C ILE A 44 -0.26 0.58 13.19
N ILE A 45 -0.80 -0.22 14.10
CA ILE A 45 -1.12 0.22 15.45
C ILE A 45 0.14 0.70 16.17
N ALA A 46 1.23 -0.07 16.09
CA ALA A 46 2.50 0.26 16.74
C ALA A 46 3.12 1.55 16.21
N LYS A 47 3.04 1.80 14.90
CA LYS A 47 3.70 2.94 14.24
C LYS A 47 2.81 4.18 14.10
N LYS A 48 1.51 4.00 13.92
CA LYS A 48 0.57 5.08 13.67
C LYS A 48 -0.33 5.40 14.86
N GLY A 49 -0.47 4.46 15.81
CA GLY A 49 -1.28 4.65 17.00
C GLY A 49 -2.79 4.52 16.80
N TYR A 50 -3.23 3.98 15.66
CA TYR A 50 -4.65 3.73 15.41
C TYR A 50 -4.85 2.41 14.68
N GLN A 51 -6.05 1.84 14.80
CA GLN A 51 -6.44 0.69 14.00
C GLN A 51 -6.80 1.15 12.58
N PRO A 52 -6.37 0.42 11.54
CA PRO A 52 -6.80 0.75 10.18
C PRO A 52 -8.32 0.56 10.05
N GLU A 53 -8.96 1.39 9.23
CA GLU A 53 -10.40 1.33 8.95
C GLU A 53 -10.82 -0.02 8.38
N LEU A 54 -9.96 -0.61 7.54
CA LEU A 54 -10.10 -1.96 7.02
C LEU A 54 -9.01 -2.82 7.65
N ASN A 55 -9.37 -3.95 8.25
CA ASN A 55 -8.38 -4.84 8.82
C ASN A 55 -7.56 -5.54 7.73
N PHE A 56 -6.53 -6.28 8.13
CA PHE A 56 -5.63 -6.95 7.18
C PHE A 56 -6.39 -7.85 6.21
N ALA A 57 -7.30 -8.67 6.70
CA ALA A 57 -8.06 -9.60 5.87
C ALA A 57 -8.90 -8.87 4.81
N GLU A 58 -9.55 -7.78 5.20
CA GLU A 58 -10.35 -6.95 4.29
C GLU A 58 -9.49 -6.25 3.25
N ARG A 59 -8.37 -5.68 3.65
CA ARG A 59 -7.42 -5.04 2.73
C ARG A 59 -6.82 -6.05 1.75
N ARG A 60 -6.47 -7.23 2.25
CA ARG A 60 -5.96 -8.33 1.42
C ARG A 60 -6.97 -8.76 0.37
N GLU A 61 -8.23 -8.94 0.77
CA GLU A 61 -9.31 -9.34 -0.16
C GLU A 61 -9.46 -8.34 -1.31
N ILE A 62 -9.45 -7.04 -1.00
CA ILE A 62 -9.53 -5.99 -2.02
C ILE A 62 -8.32 -6.05 -2.96
N LEU A 63 -7.12 -6.15 -2.40
CA LEU A 63 -5.89 -6.20 -3.20
C LEU A 63 -5.83 -7.45 -4.09
N GLU A 64 -6.25 -8.60 -3.59
CA GLU A 64 -6.28 -9.84 -4.37
C GLU A 64 -7.26 -9.77 -5.55
N ALA A 65 -8.26 -8.90 -5.49
CA ALA A 65 -9.21 -8.68 -6.57
C ALA A 65 -8.70 -7.72 -7.66
N ILE A 66 -7.58 -7.05 -7.42
CA ILE A 66 -6.99 -6.12 -8.38
C ILE A 66 -6.22 -6.92 -9.43
N ARG A 67 -6.53 -6.71 -10.70
CA ARG A 67 -5.94 -7.48 -11.80
C ARG A 67 -4.43 -7.36 -11.94
N TYR A 68 -3.80 -6.36 -11.33
CA TYR A 68 -2.34 -6.17 -11.36
C TYR A 68 -1.61 -6.92 -10.25
N VAL A 69 -2.34 -7.49 -9.30
CA VAL A 69 -1.77 -8.16 -8.13
C VAL A 69 -1.76 -9.68 -8.35
N ASP A 70 -0.60 -10.29 -8.18
CA ASP A 70 -0.45 -11.75 -8.29
C ASP A 70 -0.46 -12.42 -6.92
N GLU A 71 0.07 -11.76 -5.90
CA GLU A 71 0.20 -12.33 -4.56
C GLU A 71 0.19 -11.22 -3.51
N VAL A 72 -0.37 -11.48 -2.33
CA VAL A 72 -0.32 -10.57 -1.18
C VAL A 72 0.31 -11.31 -0.01
N VAL A 73 1.30 -10.69 0.61
CA VAL A 73 1.99 -11.25 1.78
C VAL A 73 1.95 -10.25 2.94
N PRO A 74 1.89 -10.72 4.20
CA PRO A 74 1.99 -9.83 5.34
C PRO A 74 3.39 -9.22 5.42
N SER A 75 3.46 -7.95 5.82
CA SER A 75 4.71 -7.19 5.84
C SER A 75 4.91 -6.48 7.17
N PRO A 76 6.17 -6.41 7.65
CA PRO A 76 6.52 -5.50 8.73
C PRO A 76 6.43 -4.05 8.23
N TRP A 77 6.57 -3.09 9.13
CA TRP A 77 6.56 -1.68 8.80
C TRP A 77 7.68 -1.29 7.82
N LEU A 78 8.90 -1.75 8.10
CA LEU A 78 10.05 -1.55 7.22
C LEU A 78 10.48 -2.86 6.58
N ILE A 79 10.77 -2.82 5.29
CA ILE A 79 11.26 -3.95 4.51
C ILE A 79 12.78 -3.87 4.44
N ASN A 80 13.45 -4.98 4.70
CA ASN A 80 14.90 -5.10 4.58
C ASN A 80 15.29 -6.13 3.52
N GLU A 81 16.59 -6.29 3.28
CA GLU A 81 17.09 -7.23 2.29
C GLU A 81 16.69 -8.68 2.59
N SER A 82 16.68 -9.06 3.87
CA SER A 82 16.27 -10.41 4.29
C SER A 82 14.82 -10.71 3.91
N PHE A 83 13.94 -9.74 4.04
CA PHE A 83 12.53 -9.88 3.67
C PHE A 83 12.38 -10.07 2.16
N LEU A 84 13.14 -9.31 1.37
CA LEU A 84 13.16 -9.47 -0.09
C LEU A 84 13.66 -10.86 -0.48
N ASP A 85 14.71 -11.32 0.16
CA ASP A 85 15.28 -12.65 -0.11
C ASP A 85 14.31 -13.78 0.27
N LEU A 86 13.62 -13.62 1.41
CA LEU A 86 12.62 -14.59 1.87
C LEU A 86 11.52 -14.81 0.82
N HIS A 87 11.11 -13.77 0.14
CA HIS A 87 10.05 -13.82 -0.88
C HIS A 87 10.58 -13.90 -2.31
N ASN A 88 11.88 -14.08 -2.48
CA ASN A 88 12.55 -14.15 -3.80
C ASN A 88 12.27 -12.91 -4.67
N ILE A 89 12.38 -11.73 -4.07
CA ILE A 89 12.08 -10.48 -4.74
C ILE A 89 13.33 -9.93 -5.46
N ASP A 90 13.15 -9.56 -6.71
CA ASP A 90 14.19 -8.94 -7.51
C ASP A 90 14.26 -7.43 -7.29
N LEU A 91 13.08 -6.79 -7.14
CA LEU A 91 12.98 -5.34 -7.08
C LEU A 91 11.85 -4.91 -6.15
N LEU A 92 12.11 -3.95 -5.27
CA LEU A 92 11.10 -3.28 -4.47
C LEU A 92 10.71 -1.97 -5.16
N VAL A 93 9.41 -1.78 -5.38
CA VAL A 93 8.85 -0.55 -5.94
C VAL A 93 8.18 0.21 -4.80
N HIS A 94 8.57 1.46 -4.61
CA HIS A 94 8.08 2.31 -3.53
C HIS A 94 7.91 3.75 -4.02
N GLY A 95 7.17 4.56 -3.27
CA GLY A 95 7.05 5.99 -3.52
C GLY A 95 8.31 6.75 -3.08
N ARG A 96 8.34 8.06 -3.34
CA ARG A 96 9.47 8.93 -3.02
C ARG A 96 9.79 9.05 -1.53
N ASP A 97 8.88 8.66 -0.69
CA ASP A 97 9.03 8.67 0.77
C ASP A 97 9.68 7.40 1.31
N ASN A 98 10.33 6.63 0.47
CA ASN A 98 10.96 5.39 0.88
C ASN A 98 12.02 5.62 1.97
N ILE A 99 11.87 4.89 3.08
CA ILE A 99 12.83 4.81 4.19
C ILE A 99 13.28 3.38 4.45
N ASN A 100 12.88 2.43 3.58
CA ASN A 100 13.30 1.04 3.71
C ASN A 100 14.81 0.90 3.46
N PRO A 101 15.53 0.14 4.30
CA PRO A 101 16.98 -0.03 4.15
C PRO A 101 17.31 -1.04 3.04
N ILE A 102 17.06 -0.66 1.80
CA ILE A 102 17.24 -1.49 0.60
C ILE A 102 18.32 -0.87 -0.27
N SER A 103 19.19 -1.70 -0.86
CA SER A 103 20.21 -1.23 -1.76
C SER A 103 19.60 -0.60 -3.02
N PRO A 104 20.21 0.45 -3.59
CA PRO A 104 19.69 1.08 -4.81
C PRO A 104 19.51 0.13 -5.98
N ALA A 105 20.29 -0.95 -6.05
CA ALA A 105 20.18 -1.95 -7.11
C ALA A 105 18.86 -2.74 -7.05
N ARG A 106 18.19 -2.78 -5.91
CA ARG A 106 16.92 -3.50 -5.70
C ARG A 106 15.76 -2.59 -5.40
N LEU A 107 15.89 -1.30 -5.68
CA LEU A 107 14.87 -0.30 -5.36
C LEU A 107 14.53 0.53 -6.59
N LEU A 108 13.26 0.64 -6.89
CA LEU A 108 12.73 1.58 -7.88
C LEU A 108 11.78 2.55 -7.17
N VAL A 109 12.11 3.82 -7.21
CA VAL A 109 11.28 4.87 -6.61
C VAL A 109 10.42 5.51 -7.69
N LEU A 110 9.10 5.51 -7.49
CA LEU A 110 8.14 6.09 -8.42
C LEU A 110 7.49 7.34 -7.80
N PRO A 111 7.08 8.32 -8.62
CA PRO A 111 6.36 9.48 -8.12
C PRO A 111 4.99 9.07 -7.57
N ARG A 112 4.54 9.76 -6.52
CA ARG A 112 3.21 9.57 -5.95
C ARG A 112 2.16 10.23 -6.83
N THR A 113 0.96 9.65 -6.82
CA THR A 113 -0.21 10.29 -7.42
C THR A 113 -0.58 11.50 -6.58
N LYS A 114 -0.62 12.67 -7.21
CA LYS A 114 -0.98 13.92 -6.54
C LYS A 114 -2.47 13.96 -6.18
N GLY A 115 -2.78 14.58 -5.05
CA GLY A 115 -4.14 14.87 -4.64
C GLY A 115 -4.89 13.71 -3.99
N VAL A 116 -4.21 12.58 -3.72
CA VAL A 116 -4.83 11.46 -3.03
C VAL A 116 -3.85 10.79 -2.06
N SER A 117 -4.36 10.43 -0.90
CA SER A 117 -3.70 9.57 0.10
C SER A 117 -4.77 9.02 1.03
N SER A 118 -4.47 7.97 1.78
CA SER A 118 -5.40 7.45 2.79
C SER A 118 -5.74 8.51 3.84
N ASN A 119 -4.74 9.30 4.27
CA ASN A 119 -4.95 10.38 5.23
C ASN A 119 -5.83 11.48 4.66
N LEU A 120 -5.65 11.85 3.42
CA LEU A 120 -6.47 12.87 2.75
C LEU A 120 -7.92 12.41 2.61
N LEU A 121 -8.16 11.15 2.26
CA LEU A 121 -9.49 10.57 2.17
C LEU A 121 -10.16 10.54 3.55
N ARG A 122 -9.42 10.17 4.59
CA ARG A 122 -9.91 10.17 5.97
C ARG A 122 -10.34 11.56 6.40
N SER A 123 -9.56 12.59 6.06
CA SER A 123 -9.90 13.99 6.32
C SER A 123 -11.15 14.43 5.59
N ARG A 124 -11.33 14.03 4.34
CA ARG A 124 -12.54 14.34 3.56
C ARG A 124 -13.78 13.70 4.16
N VAL A 125 -13.68 12.45 4.59
CA VAL A 125 -14.80 11.74 5.25
C VAL A 125 -15.15 12.43 6.57
N PHE A 126 -14.16 12.76 7.39
CA PHE A 126 -14.38 13.46 8.65
C PHE A 126 -15.09 14.79 8.43
N LYS A 127 -14.64 15.58 7.46
CA LYS A 127 -15.26 16.87 7.12
C LYS A 127 -16.71 16.69 6.68
N SER A 128 -16.99 15.76 5.78
CA SER A 128 -18.34 15.48 5.28
C SER A 128 -19.29 15.05 6.40
N VAL A 129 -18.85 14.14 7.26
CA VAL A 129 -19.64 13.65 8.38
C VAL A 129 -19.92 14.78 9.38
N SER A 130 -18.92 15.59 9.69
CA SER A 130 -19.07 16.73 10.61
C SER A 130 -20.06 17.76 10.08
N GLU A 131 -20.03 18.07 8.80
CA GLU A 131 -20.98 18.99 8.15
C GLU A 131 -22.40 18.44 8.17
N ILE A 132 -22.59 17.16 7.90
CA ILE A 132 -23.90 16.50 7.93
C ILE A 132 -24.49 16.55 9.35
N MET A 133 -23.67 16.25 10.36
CA MET A 133 -24.13 16.27 11.75
C MET A 133 -24.48 17.68 12.21
N ALA A 134 -23.69 18.68 11.85
CA ALA A 134 -23.97 20.09 12.16
C ALA A 134 -25.29 20.53 11.53
N ALA A 135 -25.55 20.18 10.27
CA ALA A 135 -26.80 20.49 9.58
C ALA A 135 -28.01 19.84 10.25
N ARG A 136 -27.87 18.60 10.76
CA ARG A 136 -28.93 17.91 11.49
C ARG A 136 -29.26 18.60 12.84
N GLU A 137 -28.23 19.07 13.54
CA GLU A 137 -28.41 19.81 14.80
C GLU A 137 -29.13 21.14 14.58
N GLU A 138 -28.77 21.87 13.51
CA GLU A 138 -29.44 23.13 13.15
C GLU A 138 -30.89 22.92 12.73
N SER A 139 -31.23 21.75 12.21
CA SER A 139 -32.58 21.40 11.76
C SER A 139 -33.50 20.89 12.87
N ALA A 140 -32.92 20.56 14.03
CA ALA A 140 -33.67 19.98 15.17
C ALA A 140 -34.49 20.98 15.91
#